data_b9785fb2f49cf9ac9967b0bb439a328f
#
_entry.id   b9785fb2f49cf9ac9967b0bb439a328f
#
_cell.length_a   1.000
_cell.length_b   1.000
_cell.length_c   1.000
_cell.angle_alpha   90.00
_cell.angle_beta   90.00
_cell.angle_gamma   90.00
#
_symmetry.space_group_name_H-M   'P 1'
#
loop_
_entity.id
_entity.type
_entity.pdbx_description
1 polymer ?
#
loop_
_entity_poly.entity_id
_entity_poly.type
_entity_poly.pdbx_seq_one_letter_code
_entity_poly.pdbx_strand_id
1 'polypeptide(L)'
;MAGPWRGVIAEYRDRLPVSDSTPVVTFLEGGTPLVPSEPLSEDTGCRVFLKYEGTNPTGSFKDRGMTVAVSRALERGVKVVACASTGNTSASAAAYAARAGLTCAVVVPRGGVAAGKLAQTLAAGARVLEVDGSFDQALRITRELAERYPVELVNSINPDRIEGQKTCAFEICDVLGRAPDLHLMPVGNAGNITSHWKGYTEEREAAAIDRLPRMFGFQADGAAPIVRGEPVDAPDTVASAIRIGNPASWQGAVAAADESGGEIMAVSDDDIMAAYDGLARQGLFCEPASAASVAGLRLLARTGRLERGQVVACVLTGHGLKDPDTARAEAGQPVPIEAEPDAVAAELGL
;
A
#
# COMPACT_ATOMS: atom_id res chain seq x y z
N MET A 1 -29.23 -5.27 -7.38
CA MET A 1 -28.33 -5.25 -6.22
C MET A 1 -27.08 -6.00 -6.63
N ALA A 2 -25.90 -5.39 -6.56
CA ALA A 2 -24.65 -6.10 -6.76
C ALA A 2 -24.56 -7.24 -5.73
N GLY A 3 -24.10 -8.42 -6.14
CA GLY A 3 -23.86 -9.56 -5.23
C GLY A 3 -22.77 -9.25 -4.21
N PRO A 4 -22.49 -10.15 -3.26
CA PRO A 4 -21.38 -10.01 -2.33
C PRO A 4 -20.05 -9.97 -3.10
N TRP A 5 -19.08 -9.20 -2.61
CA TRP A 5 -17.73 -9.14 -3.15
C TRP A 5 -17.05 -10.52 -3.15
N ARG A 6 -16.40 -10.90 -4.24
CA ARG A 6 -15.87 -12.26 -4.45
C ARG A 6 -14.34 -12.31 -4.51
N GLY A 7 -13.66 -11.19 -4.31
CA GLY A 7 -12.22 -11.04 -4.41
C GLY A 7 -11.76 -10.56 -5.80
N VAL A 8 -10.56 -10.01 -5.85
CA VAL A 8 -9.99 -9.32 -7.02
C VAL A 8 -10.09 -10.14 -8.32
N ILE A 9 -9.67 -11.41 -8.28
CA ILE A 9 -9.66 -12.25 -9.50
C ILE A 9 -11.09 -12.55 -9.98
N ALA A 10 -12.02 -12.79 -9.07
CA ALA A 10 -13.38 -13.13 -9.45
C ALA A 10 -14.16 -11.92 -9.99
N GLU A 11 -13.89 -10.72 -9.48
CA GLU A 11 -14.56 -9.49 -9.91
C GLU A 11 -14.01 -8.96 -11.25
N TYR A 12 -12.70 -9.09 -11.48
CA TYR A 12 -12.02 -8.50 -12.64
C TYR A 12 -11.33 -9.54 -13.54
N ARG A 13 -11.85 -10.79 -13.59
CA ARG A 13 -11.23 -11.92 -14.30
C ARG A 13 -10.85 -11.56 -15.75
N ASP A 14 -11.76 -10.94 -16.48
CA ASP A 14 -11.59 -10.59 -17.90
C ASP A 14 -10.54 -9.46 -18.11
N ARG A 15 -10.14 -8.83 -17.02
CA ARG A 15 -9.18 -7.71 -16.99
C ARG A 15 -7.82 -8.12 -16.43
N LEU A 16 -7.66 -9.38 -16.04
CA LEU A 16 -6.47 -9.92 -15.39
C LEU A 16 -5.82 -11.00 -16.24
N PRO A 17 -4.52 -11.25 -16.12
CA PRO A 17 -3.80 -12.26 -16.88
C PRO A 17 -4.07 -13.67 -16.34
N VAL A 18 -5.32 -14.03 -16.18
CA VAL A 18 -5.78 -15.33 -15.68
C VAL A 18 -6.70 -15.99 -16.71
N SER A 19 -6.68 -17.32 -16.75
CA SER A 19 -7.57 -18.12 -17.59
C SER A 19 -8.66 -18.80 -16.74
N ASP A 20 -9.60 -19.49 -17.39
CA ASP A 20 -10.62 -20.28 -16.68
C ASP A 20 -10.01 -21.41 -15.86
N SER A 21 -8.84 -21.91 -16.25
CA SER A 21 -8.09 -22.95 -15.55
C SER A 21 -7.18 -22.42 -14.43
N THR A 22 -6.99 -21.10 -14.31
CA THR A 22 -6.16 -20.53 -13.24
C THR A 22 -6.79 -20.78 -11.86
N PRO A 23 -6.12 -21.49 -10.96
CA PRO A 23 -6.60 -21.68 -9.59
C PRO A 23 -6.71 -20.33 -8.88
N VAL A 24 -7.85 -20.06 -8.25
CA VAL A 24 -8.08 -18.80 -7.55
C VAL A 24 -7.69 -18.92 -6.07
N VAL A 25 -6.57 -18.33 -5.69
CA VAL A 25 -6.10 -18.24 -4.31
C VAL A 25 -6.55 -16.90 -3.75
N THR A 26 -7.59 -16.89 -2.93
CA THR A 26 -8.20 -15.64 -2.42
C THR A 26 -8.56 -15.73 -0.94
N PHE A 27 -8.54 -14.58 -0.28
CA PHE A 27 -9.15 -14.26 1.00
C PHE A 27 -10.24 -13.18 0.85
N LEU A 28 -10.77 -12.99 -0.37
CA LEU A 28 -11.72 -11.94 -0.75
C LEU A 28 -11.13 -10.53 -0.61
N GLU A 29 -9.86 -10.39 -0.91
CA GLU A 29 -9.14 -9.11 -0.97
C GLU A 29 -9.77 -8.17 -2.00
N GLY A 30 -9.51 -6.88 -1.86
CA GLY A 30 -10.19 -5.84 -2.64
C GLY A 30 -11.56 -5.49 -2.08
N GLY A 31 -12.41 -4.81 -2.84
CA GLY A 31 -13.68 -4.27 -2.35
C GLY A 31 -13.51 -3.32 -1.17
N THR A 32 -12.35 -2.71 -1.05
CA THR A 32 -12.00 -1.86 0.10
C THR A 32 -12.80 -0.56 0.09
N PRO A 33 -13.13 0.00 1.27
CA PRO A 33 -13.91 1.22 1.35
C PRO A 33 -13.25 2.41 0.64
N LEU A 34 -14.07 3.19 -0.04
CA LEU A 34 -13.75 4.55 -0.48
C LEU A 34 -14.53 5.52 0.41
N VAL A 35 -13.90 5.97 1.50
CA VAL A 35 -14.53 6.72 2.58
C VAL A 35 -14.50 8.21 2.28
N PRO A 36 -15.63 8.93 2.23
CA PRO A 36 -15.61 10.38 2.15
C PRO A 36 -15.03 10.98 3.44
N SER A 37 -14.21 12.01 3.31
CA SER A 37 -13.67 12.76 4.45
C SER A 37 -14.22 14.19 4.44
N GLU A 38 -15.19 14.46 5.29
CA GLU A 38 -15.75 15.80 5.44
C GLU A 38 -14.71 16.81 5.96
N PRO A 39 -13.91 16.50 7.01
CA PRO A 39 -12.92 17.46 7.49
C PRO A 39 -11.89 17.87 6.42
N LEU A 40 -11.35 16.89 5.66
CA LEU A 40 -10.39 17.20 4.58
C LEU A 40 -11.07 17.92 3.41
N SER A 41 -12.36 17.66 3.17
CA SER A 41 -13.12 18.35 2.12
C SER A 41 -13.36 19.81 2.49
N GLU A 42 -13.68 20.11 3.73
CA GLU A 42 -13.85 21.47 4.26
C GLU A 42 -12.52 22.24 4.22
N ASP A 43 -11.44 21.62 4.71
CA ASP A 43 -10.10 22.22 4.75
C ASP A 43 -9.57 22.62 3.36
N THR A 44 -9.90 21.81 2.34
CA THR A 44 -9.32 21.97 0.98
C THR A 44 -10.28 22.58 -0.03
N GLY A 45 -11.57 22.61 0.27
CA GLY A 45 -12.60 22.99 -0.69
C GLY A 45 -12.82 21.98 -1.82
N CYS A 46 -12.23 20.80 -1.73
CA CYS A 46 -12.37 19.66 -2.65
C CYS A 46 -13.39 18.65 -2.12
N ARG A 47 -13.71 17.64 -2.91
CA ARG A 47 -14.43 16.44 -2.48
C ARG A 47 -13.42 15.33 -2.27
N VAL A 48 -13.01 15.09 -1.01
CA VAL A 48 -11.92 14.18 -0.66
C VAL A 48 -12.47 12.82 -0.27
N PHE A 49 -11.91 11.78 -0.87
CA PHE A 49 -12.19 10.38 -0.59
C PHE A 49 -10.91 9.65 -0.19
N LEU A 50 -11.01 8.77 0.79
CA LEU A 50 -9.91 7.97 1.32
C LEU A 50 -10.12 6.51 0.92
N LYS A 51 -9.28 5.98 0.02
CA LYS A 51 -9.27 4.56 -0.37
C LYS A 51 -8.51 3.77 0.68
N TYR A 52 -9.24 3.10 1.57
CA TYR A 52 -8.65 2.47 2.75
C TYR A 52 -8.26 1.02 2.47
N GLU A 53 -7.05 0.82 1.96
CA GLU A 53 -6.45 -0.48 1.65
C GLU A 53 -6.04 -1.29 2.90
N GLY A 54 -6.02 -0.65 4.08
CA GLY A 54 -5.79 -1.31 5.37
C GLY A 54 -6.82 -2.36 5.74
N THR A 55 -7.99 -2.37 5.09
CA THR A 55 -9.04 -3.38 5.30
C THR A 55 -8.83 -4.67 4.51
N ASN A 56 -7.83 -4.76 3.65
CA ASN A 56 -7.46 -6.02 3.02
C ASN A 56 -7.07 -7.08 4.07
N PRO A 57 -7.22 -8.39 3.77
CA PRO A 57 -7.07 -9.49 4.74
C PRO A 57 -5.77 -9.49 5.54
N THR A 58 -4.62 -9.15 4.93
CA THR A 58 -3.36 -9.04 5.66
C THR A 58 -3.03 -7.62 6.11
N GLY A 59 -3.97 -6.69 5.96
CA GLY A 59 -3.86 -5.31 6.41
C GLY A 59 -3.17 -4.37 5.43
N SER A 60 -3.05 -4.68 4.14
CA SER A 60 -2.48 -3.75 3.16
C SER A 60 -2.86 -4.06 1.70
N PHE A 61 -2.68 -3.09 0.82
CA PHE A 61 -2.87 -3.21 -0.62
C PHE A 61 -2.08 -4.35 -1.29
N LYS A 62 -1.06 -4.89 -0.61
CA LYS A 62 -0.22 -5.97 -1.15
C LYS A 62 -1.03 -7.20 -1.52
N ASP A 63 -2.15 -7.43 -0.87
CA ASP A 63 -3.02 -8.58 -1.10
C ASP A 63 -3.58 -8.61 -2.51
N ARG A 64 -3.90 -7.46 -3.10
CA ARG A 64 -4.38 -7.36 -4.47
C ARG A 64 -3.43 -7.96 -5.50
N GLY A 65 -2.15 -7.62 -5.37
CA GLY A 65 -1.12 -8.18 -6.25
C GLY A 65 -0.79 -9.63 -5.88
N MET A 66 -0.86 -9.97 -4.61
CA MET A 66 -0.45 -11.29 -4.14
C MET A 66 -1.43 -12.38 -4.54
N THR A 67 -2.75 -12.11 -4.53
CA THR A 67 -3.75 -13.07 -5.02
C THR A 67 -3.46 -13.47 -6.47
N VAL A 68 -3.14 -12.53 -7.36
CA VAL A 68 -2.82 -12.80 -8.77
C VAL A 68 -1.49 -13.53 -8.89
N ALA A 69 -0.42 -13.02 -8.26
CA ALA A 69 0.91 -13.61 -8.35
C ALA A 69 0.95 -15.06 -7.85
N VAL A 70 0.31 -15.36 -6.72
CA VAL A 70 0.28 -16.72 -6.15
C VAL A 70 -0.62 -17.65 -6.96
N SER A 71 -1.77 -17.18 -7.45
CA SER A 71 -2.64 -17.96 -8.34
C SER A 71 -1.91 -18.35 -9.63
N ARG A 72 -1.20 -17.41 -10.24
CA ARG A 72 -0.38 -17.65 -11.43
C ARG A 72 0.82 -18.56 -11.16
N ALA A 73 1.49 -18.40 -10.02
CA ALA A 73 2.56 -19.32 -9.59
C ALA A 73 2.04 -20.75 -9.44
N LEU A 74 0.88 -20.93 -8.83
CA LEU A 74 0.23 -22.24 -8.66
C LEU A 74 -0.15 -22.85 -10.02
N GLU A 75 -0.71 -22.07 -10.94
CA GLU A 75 -1.01 -22.49 -12.32
C GLU A 75 0.22 -22.98 -13.06
N ARG A 76 1.38 -22.33 -12.87
CA ARG A 76 2.68 -22.76 -13.42
C ARG A 76 3.31 -23.96 -12.72
N GLY A 77 2.65 -24.51 -11.71
CA GLY A 77 3.12 -25.67 -10.94
C GLY A 77 4.28 -25.37 -9.99
N VAL A 78 4.53 -24.09 -9.68
CA VAL A 78 5.55 -23.66 -8.73
C VAL A 78 5.20 -24.14 -7.32
N LYS A 79 6.20 -24.57 -6.55
CA LYS A 79 6.02 -25.07 -5.16
C LYS A 79 6.52 -24.08 -4.11
N VAL A 80 7.33 -23.12 -4.53
CA VAL A 80 7.98 -22.16 -3.62
C VAL A 80 7.81 -20.75 -4.17
N VAL A 81 7.30 -19.84 -3.35
CA VAL A 81 7.34 -18.41 -3.59
C VAL A 81 8.38 -17.77 -2.68
N ALA A 82 9.08 -16.77 -3.16
CA ALA A 82 10.12 -16.08 -2.38
C ALA A 82 10.02 -14.56 -2.48
N CYS A 83 10.37 -13.88 -1.40
CA CYS A 83 10.55 -12.43 -1.41
C CYS A 83 11.64 -11.98 -0.44
N ALA A 84 12.28 -10.84 -0.75
CA ALA A 84 13.09 -10.09 0.19
C ALA A 84 12.21 -8.94 0.74
N SER A 85 11.73 -9.09 1.96
CA SER A 85 10.88 -8.07 2.61
C SER A 85 10.67 -8.37 4.09
N THR A 86 10.62 -7.34 4.90
CA THR A 86 10.35 -7.42 6.34
C THR A 86 8.99 -6.87 6.74
N GLY A 87 8.16 -6.46 5.77
CA GLY A 87 6.91 -5.73 6.03
C GLY A 87 5.70 -6.32 5.29
N ASN A 88 4.88 -5.42 4.73
CA ASN A 88 3.59 -5.77 4.11
C ASN A 88 3.70 -6.83 3.00
N THR A 89 4.79 -6.85 2.23
CA THR A 89 4.98 -7.85 1.16
C THR A 89 5.17 -9.24 1.73
N SER A 90 6.02 -9.42 2.75
CA SER A 90 6.27 -10.75 3.35
C SER A 90 5.03 -11.26 4.07
N ALA A 91 4.29 -10.41 4.78
CA ALA A 91 3.05 -10.79 5.43
C ALA A 91 2.00 -11.30 4.43
N SER A 92 1.81 -10.58 3.33
CA SER A 92 0.89 -10.99 2.26
C SER A 92 1.37 -12.28 1.55
N ALA A 93 2.66 -12.35 1.18
CA ALA A 93 3.24 -13.54 0.54
C ALA A 93 3.07 -14.80 1.39
N ALA A 94 3.34 -14.71 2.70
CA ALA A 94 3.19 -15.82 3.63
C ALA A 94 1.73 -16.32 3.71
N ALA A 95 0.78 -15.39 3.85
CA ALA A 95 -0.63 -15.73 3.96
C ALA A 95 -1.16 -16.41 2.67
N TYR A 96 -0.91 -15.82 1.51
CA TYR A 96 -1.39 -16.37 0.24
C TYR A 96 -0.68 -17.67 -0.15
N ALA A 97 0.62 -17.81 0.16
CA ALA A 97 1.34 -19.08 -0.03
C ALA A 97 0.76 -20.20 0.87
N ALA A 98 0.50 -19.90 2.14
CA ALA A 98 -0.15 -20.84 3.05
C ALA A 98 -1.54 -21.27 2.53
N ARG A 99 -2.34 -20.32 2.04
CA ARG A 99 -3.65 -20.60 1.42
C ARG A 99 -3.55 -21.49 0.21
N ALA A 100 -2.47 -21.37 -0.57
CA ALA A 100 -2.20 -22.14 -1.79
C ALA A 100 -1.50 -23.49 -1.52
N GLY A 101 -1.11 -23.77 -0.29
CA GLY A 101 -0.27 -24.95 0.02
C GLY A 101 1.16 -24.86 -0.52
N LEU A 102 1.65 -23.65 -0.77
CA LEU A 102 3.02 -23.38 -1.25
C LEU A 102 3.96 -23.06 -0.08
N THR A 103 5.25 -23.36 -0.26
CA THR A 103 6.27 -22.86 0.67
C THR A 103 6.53 -21.38 0.39
N CYS A 104 6.49 -20.53 1.43
CA CYS A 104 6.94 -19.15 1.37
C CYS A 104 8.32 -19.02 2.00
N ALA A 105 9.29 -18.52 1.23
CA ALA A 105 10.64 -18.17 1.70
C ALA A 105 10.77 -16.64 1.78
N VAL A 106 11.13 -16.12 2.95
CA VAL A 106 11.37 -14.70 3.16
C VAL A 106 12.84 -14.50 3.53
N VAL A 107 13.58 -13.82 2.67
CA VAL A 107 15.01 -13.58 2.86
C VAL A 107 15.21 -12.18 3.44
N VAL A 108 15.93 -12.08 4.56
CA VAL A 108 16.14 -10.83 5.30
C VAL A 108 17.60 -10.71 5.77
N PRO A 109 18.13 -9.49 6.00
CA PRO A 109 19.42 -9.32 6.64
C PRO A 109 19.39 -9.83 8.09
N ARG A 110 20.48 -10.46 8.54
CA ARG A 110 20.62 -10.92 9.93
C ARG A 110 20.56 -9.74 10.88
N GLY A 111 19.74 -9.87 11.94
CA GLY A 111 19.61 -8.85 13.00
C GLY A 111 18.96 -7.53 12.56
N GLY A 112 18.55 -7.41 11.30
CA GLY A 112 17.97 -6.18 10.75
C GLY A 112 16.47 -6.00 10.96
N VAL A 113 15.79 -6.93 11.66
CA VAL A 113 14.32 -6.93 11.71
C VAL A 113 13.81 -7.19 13.13
N ALA A 114 12.98 -6.27 13.63
CA ALA A 114 12.24 -6.52 14.85
C ALA A 114 11.27 -7.71 14.70
N ALA A 115 11.26 -8.63 15.65
CA ALA A 115 10.40 -9.84 15.61
C ALA A 115 8.91 -9.48 15.42
N GLY A 116 8.45 -8.36 15.96
CA GLY A 116 7.09 -7.87 15.80
C GLY A 116 6.69 -7.59 14.34
N LYS A 117 7.61 -7.11 13.50
CA LYS A 117 7.36 -6.87 12.07
C LYS A 117 7.22 -8.17 11.26
N LEU A 118 7.79 -9.27 11.75
CA LEU A 118 7.69 -10.59 11.12
C LEU A 118 6.59 -11.48 11.73
N ALA A 119 5.93 -11.03 12.80
CA ALA A 119 4.97 -11.85 13.52
C ALA A 119 3.89 -12.46 12.62
N GLN A 120 3.29 -11.65 11.75
CA GLN A 120 2.26 -12.13 10.81
C GLN A 120 2.85 -13.12 9.77
N THR A 121 4.05 -12.88 9.29
CA THR A 121 4.78 -13.74 8.34
C THR A 121 5.10 -15.10 8.96
N LEU A 122 5.61 -15.11 10.18
CA LEU A 122 5.95 -16.34 10.93
C LEU A 122 4.68 -17.12 11.32
N ALA A 123 3.63 -16.43 11.78
CA ALA A 123 2.36 -17.05 12.14
C ALA A 123 1.70 -17.76 10.95
N ALA A 124 1.89 -17.25 9.73
CA ALA A 124 1.43 -17.90 8.50
C ALA A 124 2.33 -19.08 8.05
N GLY A 125 3.38 -19.42 8.79
CA GLY A 125 4.25 -20.57 8.52
C GLY A 125 5.33 -20.33 7.45
N ALA A 126 5.64 -19.09 7.12
CA ALA A 126 6.75 -18.79 6.18
C ALA A 126 8.11 -19.14 6.78
N ARG A 127 9.03 -19.57 5.93
CA ARG A 127 10.44 -19.77 6.28
C ARG A 127 11.17 -18.43 6.15
N VAL A 128 11.50 -17.81 7.28
CA VAL A 128 12.31 -16.61 7.32
C VAL A 128 13.78 -17.02 7.38
N LEU A 129 14.55 -16.60 6.37
CA LEU A 129 15.95 -16.95 6.18
C LEU A 129 16.80 -15.69 6.38
N GLU A 130 17.60 -15.67 7.42
CA GLU A 130 18.51 -14.57 7.68
C GLU A 130 19.85 -14.79 6.95
N VAL A 131 20.25 -13.81 6.15
CA VAL A 131 21.52 -13.81 5.44
C VAL A 131 22.48 -12.78 6.02
N ASP A 132 23.78 -13.09 6.01
CA ASP A 132 24.80 -12.12 6.37
C ASP A 132 24.94 -11.10 5.23
N GLY A 133 24.56 -9.84 5.50
CA GLY A 133 24.65 -8.76 4.52
C GLY A 133 23.55 -7.71 4.62
N SER A 134 23.47 -6.87 3.60
CA SER A 134 22.48 -5.79 3.49
C SER A 134 21.14 -6.28 2.90
N PHE A 135 20.13 -5.40 2.93
CA PHE A 135 18.85 -5.66 2.27
C PHE A 135 19.01 -5.85 0.75
N ASP A 136 19.90 -5.11 0.11
CA ASP A 136 20.18 -5.25 -1.33
C ASP A 136 20.80 -6.60 -1.66
N GLN A 137 21.67 -7.11 -0.78
CA GLN A 137 22.22 -8.45 -0.91
C GLN A 137 21.14 -9.54 -0.75
N ALA A 138 20.24 -9.39 0.23
CA ALA A 138 19.09 -10.28 0.40
C ALA A 138 18.20 -10.30 -0.85
N LEU A 139 17.91 -9.12 -1.42
CA LEU A 139 17.13 -8.99 -2.66
C LEU A 139 17.84 -9.64 -3.86
N ARG A 140 19.15 -9.40 -4.01
CA ARG A 140 19.96 -10.01 -5.06
C ARG A 140 19.95 -11.54 -4.97
N ILE A 141 20.18 -12.10 -3.76
CA ILE A 141 20.13 -13.54 -3.51
C ILE A 141 18.77 -14.12 -3.88
N THR A 142 17.68 -13.42 -3.52
CA THR A 142 16.33 -13.89 -3.83
C THR A 142 16.04 -13.88 -5.33
N ARG A 143 16.57 -12.91 -6.10
CA ARG A 143 16.50 -12.89 -7.57
C ARG A 143 17.29 -14.04 -8.20
N GLU A 144 18.54 -14.23 -7.79
CA GLU A 144 19.38 -15.33 -8.27
C GLU A 144 18.77 -16.70 -7.94
N LEU A 145 18.08 -16.83 -6.80
CA LEU A 145 17.35 -18.05 -6.44
C LEU A 145 16.24 -18.36 -7.46
N ALA A 146 15.45 -17.33 -7.83
CA ALA A 146 14.37 -17.49 -8.80
C ALA A 146 14.88 -17.76 -10.23
N GLU A 147 16.07 -17.27 -10.59
CA GLU A 147 16.72 -17.56 -11.89
C GLU A 147 17.23 -18.99 -12.00
N ARG A 148 17.69 -19.59 -10.88
CA ARG A 148 18.37 -20.90 -10.88
C ARG A 148 17.48 -22.06 -10.50
N TYR A 149 16.37 -21.79 -9.82
CA TYR A 149 15.50 -22.83 -9.24
C TYR A 149 14.02 -22.51 -9.55
N PRO A 150 13.13 -23.50 -9.51
CA PRO A 150 11.69 -23.30 -9.74
C PRO A 150 11.00 -22.59 -8.55
N VAL A 151 11.41 -21.34 -8.34
CA VAL A 151 10.92 -20.43 -7.30
C VAL A 151 10.32 -19.19 -7.95
N GLU A 152 9.13 -18.80 -7.56
CA GLU A 152 8.50 -17.56 -8.03
C GLU A 152 8.90 -16.40 -7.11
N LEU A 153 9.51 -15.38 -7.71
CA LEU A 153 9.79 -14.12 -7.00
C LEU A 153 8.53 -13.26 -6.92
N VAL A 154 8.07 -12.97 -5.70
CA VAL A 154 6.85 -12.17 -5.48
C VAL A 154 7.14 -10.78 -4.88
N ASN A 155 8.30 -10.20 -5.19
CA ASN A 155 8.64 -8.80 -4.90
C ASN A 155 7.84 -7.83 -5.79
N SER A 156 7.96 -6.52 -5.56
CA SER A 156 7.20 -5.46 -6.26
C SER A 156 7.42 -5.41 -7.78
N ILE A 157 8.50 -6.00 -8.28
CA ILE A 157 8.80 -6.10 -9.71
C ILE A 157 8.03 -7.22 -10.43
N ASN A 158 7.37 -8.11 -9.71
CA ASN A 158 6.61 -9.20 -10.33
C ASN A 158 5.43 -8.62 -11.12
N PRO A 159 5.30 -8.94 -12.44
CA PRO A 159 4.27 -8.35 -13.30
C PRO A 159 2.84 -8.73 -12.86
N ASP A 160 2.63 -9.96 -12.38
CA ASP A 160 1.33 -10.42 -11.90
C ASP A 160 0.86 -9.59 -10.69
N ARG A 161 1.82 -9.04 -9.90
CA ARG A 161 1.49 -8.14 -8.81
C ARG A 161 1.00 -6.78 -9.28
N ILE A 162 1.59 -6.23 -10.33
CA ILE A 162 1.14 -4.98 -10.97
C ILE A 162 -0.29 -5.14 -11.47
N GLU A 163 -0.59 -6.29 -12.11
CA GLU A 163 -1.93 -6.60 -12.60
C GLU A 163 -2.98 -6.66 -11.48
N GLY A 164 -2.67 -7.29 -10.36
CA GLY A 164 -3.60 -7.33 -9.23
C GLY A 164 -3.79 -5.95 -8.57
N GLN A 165 -2.72 -5.18 -8.41
CA GLN A 165 -2.77 -3.86 -7.76
C GLN A 165 -3.52 -2.82 -8.60
N LYS A 166 -3.52 -2.90 -9.94
CA LYS A 166 -4.26 -1.97 -10.83
C LYS A 166 -5.76 -1.94 -10.54
N THR A 167 -6.32 -3.04 -10.00
CA THR A 167 -7.76 -3.15 -9.68
C THR A 167 -8.25 -2.16 -8.64
N CYS A 168 -7.34 -1.56 -7.86
CA CYS A 168 -7.70 -0.47 -6.96
C CYS A 168 -8.22 0.76 -7.72
N ALA A 169 -7.65 1.07 -8.89
CA ALA A 169 -8.14 2.14 -9.76
C ALA A 169 -9.52 1.82 -10.33
N PHE A 170 -9.77 0.55 -10.71
CA PHE A 170 -11.08 0.10 -11.17
C PHE A 170 -12.16 0.32 -10.10
N GLU A 171 -11.91 -0.15 -8.86
CA GLU A 171 -12.84 0.03 -7.75
C GLU A 171 -13.14 1.50 -7.44
N ILE A 172 -12.15 2.39 -7.54
CA ILE A 172 -12.36 3.83 -7.36
C ILE A 172 -13.28 4.36 -8.46
N CYS A 173 -13.08 3.96 -9.72
CA CYS A 173 -13.93 4.34 -10.83
C CYS A 173 -15.35 3.77 -10.67
N ASP A 174 -15.49 2.50 -10.28
CA ASP A 174 -16.77 1.84 -10.07
C ASP A 174 -17.62 2.57 -9.01
N VAL A 175 -16.99 2.99 -7.89
CA VAL A 175 -17.69 3.69 -6.80
C VAL A 175 -18.04 5.14 -7.16
N LEU A 176 -17.13 5.85 -7.85
CA LEU A 176 -17.34 7.26 -8.20
C LEU A 176 -18.17 7.44 -9.47
N GLY A 177 -18.33 6.39 -10.30
CA GLY A 177 -18.90 6.47 -11.65
C GLY A 177 -18.01 7.23 -12.64
N ARG A 178 -16.76 7.53 -12.26
CA ARG A 178 -15.75 8.30 -13.05
C ARG A 178 -14.38 8.18 -12.38
N ALA A 179 -13.32 8.57 -13.08
CA ALA A 179 -12.05 8.78 -12.41
C ALA A 179 -12.10 10.03 -11.49
N PRO A 180 -11.33 10.06 -10.39
CA PRO A 180 -11.12 11.30 -9.63
C PRO A 180 -10.40 12.33 -10.50
N ASP A 181 -10.42 13.61 -10.13
CA ASP A 181 -9.63 14.65 -10.80
C ASP A 181 -8.15 14.52 -10.41
N LEU A 182 -7.90 14.17 -9.13
CA LEU A 182 -6.58 13.97 -8.56
C LEU A 182 -6.53 12.63 -7.83
N HIS A 183 -5.47 11.86 -8.08
CA HIS A 183 -5.19 10.61 -7.37
C HIS A 183 -3.87 10.75 -6.61
N LEU A 184 -3.94 10.70 -5.28
CA LEU A 184 -2.84 10.96 -4.37
C LEU A 184 -2.44 9.68 -3.64
N MET A 185 -1.13 9.36 -3.61
CA MET A 185 -0.69 8.15 -2.94
C MET A 185 0.77 8.19 -2.48
N PRO A 186 1.12 7.40 -1.47
CA PRO A 186 2.51 7.24 -1.04
C PRO A 186 3.36 6.54 -2.10
N VAL A 187 4.64 6.92 -2.20
CA VAL A 187 5.60 6.30 -3.13
C VAL A 187 6.84 5.81 -2.36
N GLY A 188 6.98 4.49 -2.25
CA GLY A 188 8.21 3.82 -1.82
C GLY A 188 8.86 3.12 -3.01
N ASN A 189 8.63 1.80 -3.20
CA ASN A 189 9.12 1.04 -4.36
C ASN A 189 8.44 1.40 -5.70
N ALA A 190 7.54 2.36 -5.71
CA ALA A 190 6.85 2.90 -6.88
C ALA A 190 5.90 1.94 -7.65
N GLY A 191 5.89 0.64 -7.36
CA GLY A 191 5.02 -0.33 -8.06
C GLY A 191 3.53 -0.03 -7.93
N ASN A 192 3.10 0.57 -6.81
CA ASN A 192 1.69 0.86 -6.59
C ASN A 192 1.17 2.00 -7.48
N ILE A 193 1.90 3.11 -7.58
CA ILE A 193 1.52 4.22 -8.47
C ILE A 193 1.55 3.79 -9.94
N THR A 194 2.55 3.02 -10.34
CA THR A 194 2.62 2.38 -11.66
C THR A 194 1.38 1.53 -11.95
N SER A 195 0.96 0.72 -10.97
CA SER A 195 -0.22 -0.14 -11.12
C SER A 195 -1.51 0.67 -11.25
N HIS A 196 -1.70 1.68 -10.40
CA HIS A 196 -2.91 2.51 -10.44
C HIS A 196 -3.00 3.29 -11.75
N TRP A 197 -1.87 3.84 -12.24
CA TRP A 197 -1.82 4.49 -13.56
C TRP A 197 -2.22 3.53 -14.68
N LYS A 198 -1.65 2.32 -14.69
CA LYS A 198 -2.06 1.26 -15.61
C LYS A 198 -3.57 0.98 -15.53
N GLY A 199 -4.13 0.91 -14.33
CA GLY A 199 -5.56 0.70 -14.13
C GLY A 199 -6.40 1.82 -14.76
N TYR A 200 -6.06 3.07 -14.52
CA TYR A 200 -6.78 4.20 -15.12
C TYR A 200 -6.65 4.26 -16.64
N THR A 201 -5.48 3.95 -17.20
CA THR A 201 -5.30 3.90 -18.65
C THR A 201 -6.18 2.80 -19.29
N GLU A 202 -6.25 1.62 -18.68
CA GLU A 202 -7.14 0.55 -19.12
C GLU A 202 -8.62 0.91 -18.99
N GLU A 203 -9.05 1.62 -17.94
CA GLU A 203 -10.41 2.14 -17.81
C GLU A 203 -10.75 3.13 -18.95
N ARG A 204 -9.80 3.97 -19.30
CA ARG A 204 -9.95 4.93 -20.39
C ARG A 204 -10.03 4.24 -21.76
N GLU A 205 -9.17 3.25 -22.00
CA GLU A 205 -9.17 2.43 -23.23
C GLU A 205 -10.46 1.62 -23.39
N ALA A 206 -10.99 1.11 -22.29
CA ALA A 206 -12.28 0.41 -22.26
C ALA A 206 -13.50 1.35 -22.35
N ALA A 207 -13.28 2.65 -22.47
CA ALA A 207 -14.31 3.70 -22.46
C ALA A 207 -15.22 3.68 -21.20
N ALA A 208 -14.74 3.11 -20.10
CA ALA A 208 -15.44 3.13 -18.82
C ALA A 208 -15.35 4.50 -18.11
N ILE A 209 -14.32 5.27 -18.44
CA ILE A 209 -14.14 6.66 -17.98
C ILE A 209 -13.84 7.58 -19.17
N ASP A 210 -14.22 8.85 -19.06
CA ASP A 210 -14.06 9.86 -20.13
C ASP A 210 -12.74 10.64 -20.01
N ARG A 211 -12.09 10.64 -18.83
CA ARG A 211 -10.83 11.34 -18.55
C ARG A 211 -9.96 10.58 -17.54
N LEU A 212 -8.67 10.82 -17.61
CA LEU A 212 -7.68 10.29 -16.69
C LEU A 212 -7.48 11.23 -15.49
N PRO A 213 -7.16 10.71 -14.29
CA PRO A 213 -6.79 11.54 -13.16
C PRO A 213 -5.36 12.07 -13.31
N ARG A 214 -5.05 13.19 -12.66
CA ARG A 214 -3.67 13.58 -12.41
C ARG A 214 -3.11 12.77 -11.24
N MET A 215 -1.98 12.09 -11.46
CA MET A 215 -1.34 11.22 -10.46
C MET A 215 -0.33 12.01 -9.64
N PHE A 216 -0.53 12.07 -8.32
CA PHE A 216 0.42 12.67 -7.40
C PHE A 216 0.98 11.60 -6.46
N GLY A 217 2.31 11.42 -6.52
CA GLY A 217 3.03 10.53 -5.63
C GLY A 217 3.77 11.31 -4.55
N PHE A 218 3.78 10.78 -3.32
CA PHE A 218 4.47 11.43 -2.20
C PHE A 218 5.50 10.50 -1.58
N GLN A 219 6.76 10.96 -1.57
CA GLN A 219 7.87 10.34 -0.87
C GLN A 219 8.10 11.09 0.45
N ALA A 220 8.59 10.40 1.49
CA ALA A 220 9.12 11.10 2.65
C ALA A 220 10.42 11.80 2.29
N ASP A 221 10.66 13.01 2.75
CA ASP A 221 11.81 13.84 2.35
C ASP A 221 13.16 13.21 2.66
N GLY A 222 13.28 12.46 3.77
CA GLY A 222 14.46 11.67 4.10
C GLY A 222 14.64 10.39 3.26
N ALA A 223 13.65 10.05 2.40
CA ALA A 223 13.64 8.89 1.50
C ALA A 223 12.99 9.25 0.15
N ALA A 224 13.45 10.31 -0.51
CA ALA A 224 12.86 10.90 -1.71
C ALA A 224 13.77 10.79 -2.95
N PRO A 225 14.22 9.58 -3.36
CA PRO A 225 15.14 9.43 -4.47
C PRO A 225 14.58 9.93 -5.81
N ILE A 226 13.29 9.72 -6.10
CA ILE A 226 12.68 10.17 -7.37
C ILE A 226 12.66 11.69 -7.44
N VAL A 227 12.31 12.36 -6.34
CA VAL A 227 12.32 13.84 -6.27
C VAL A 227 13.73 14.40 -6.42
N ARG A 228 14.74 13.71 -5.85
CA ARG A 228 16.16 14.11 -5.96
C ARG A 228 16.79 13.79 -7.32
N GLY A 229 16.19 12.84 -8.07
CA GLY A 229 16.74 12.35 -9.34
C GLY A 229 17.86 11.33 -9.18
N GLU A 230 18.19 10.89 -7.94
CA GLU A 230 19.28 9.96 -7.65
C GLU A 230 18.91 9.07 -6.44
N PRO A 231 19.48 7.85 -6.33
CA PRO A 231 19.31 6.99 -5.16
C PRO A 231 19.76 7.67 -3.86
N VAL A 232 19.10 7.30 -2.76
CA VAL A 232 19.44 7.72 -1.39
C VAL A 232 20.06 6.53 -0.67
N ASP A 233 21.35 6.59 -0.32
CA ASP A 233 22.08 5.47 0.27
C ASP A 233 21.61 5.12 1.69
N ALA A 234 21.24 6.13 2.48
CA ALA A 234 20.74 5.96 3.84
C ALA A 234 19.37 6.63 4.01
N PRO A 235 18.30 6.02 3.45
CA PRO A 235 16.96 6.59 3.58
C PRO A 235 16.50 6.50 5.03
N ASP A 236 15.98 7.62 5.55
CA ASP A 236 15.45 7.71 6.89
C ASP A 236 14.10 8.41 6.91
N THR A 237 13.11 7.82 7.60
CA THR A 237 11.77 8.37 7.80
C THR A 237 11.01 7.53 8.81
N VAL A 238 10.07 8.12 9.53
CA VAL A 238 9.08 7.43 10.38
C VAL A 238 8.16 6.54 9.55
N ALA A 239 7.92 6.88 8.29
CA ALA A 239 7.07 6.14 7.36
C ALA A 239 7.77 4.88 6.81
N SER A 240 8.00 3.89 7.67
CA SER A 240 8.85 2.71 7.42
C SER A 240 8.53 1.95 6.12
N ALA A 241 7.26 1.91 5.69
CA ALA A 241 6.83 1.19 4.48
C ALA A 241 7.22 1.91 3.16
N ILE A 242 7.59 3.20 3.21
CA ILE A 242 8.12 3.98 2.08
C ILE A 242 9.58 4.41 2.29
N ARG A 243 10.28 3.88 3.30
CA ARG A 243 11.71 4.11 3.53
C ARG A 243 12.55 3.36 2.52
N ILE A 244 12.54 3.82 1.28
CA ILE A 244 13.17 3.19 0.12
C ILE A 244 14.11 4.17 -0.56
N GLY A 245 15.39 3.83 -0.60
CA GLY A 245 16.42 4.68 -1.22
C GLY A 245 16.58 4.46 -2.72
N ASN A 246 16.18 3.31 -3.27
CA ASN A 246 16.26 3.00 -4.70
C ASN A 246 15.02 2.23 -5.15
N PRO A 247 13.96 2.92 -5.63
CA PRO A 247 12.71 2.30 -6.03
C PRO A 247 12.85 1.35 -7.22
N ALA A 248 12.33 0.13 -7.08
CA ALA A 248 12.41 -0.87 -8.15
C ALA A 248 11.56 -0.51 -9.39
N SER A 249 10.48 0.26 -9.23
CA SER A 249 9.61 0.71 -10.33
C SER A 249 9.74 2.21 -10.59
N TRP A 250 10.95 2.77 -10.48
CA TRP A 250 11.24 4.20 -10.65
C TRP A 250 10.63 4.78 -11.92
N GLN A 251 10.96 4.17 -13.06
CA GLN A 251 10.51 4.65 -14.37
C GLN A 251 8.97 4.64 -14.49
N GLY A 252 8.32 3.66 -13.91
CA GLY A 252 6.86 3.58 -13.90
C GLY A 252 6.19 4.70 -13.09
N ALA A 253 6.82 5.13 -11.99
CA ALA A 253 6.31 6.28 -11.22
C ALA A 253 6.49 7.60 -11.96
N VAL A 254 7.66 7.80 -12.60
CA VAL A 254 7.93 8.98 -13.43
C VAL A 254 6.94 9.04 -14.59
N ALA A 255 6.76 7.93 -15.31
CA ALA A 255 5.80 7.85 -16.41
C ALA A 255 4.36 8.16 -15.94
N ALA A 256 3.92 7.59 -14.80
CA ALA A 256 2.60 7.87 -14.26
C ALA A 256 2.39 9.35 -13.93
N ALA A 257 3.40 10.04 -13.40
CA ALA A 257 3.34 11.46 -13.11
C ALA A 257 3.34 12.29 -14.41
N ASP A 258 4.28 12.05 -15.31
CA ASP A 258 4.46 12.83 -16.53
C ASP A 258 3.27 12.70 -17.49
N GLU A 259 2.84 11.48 -17.76
CA GLU A 259 1.73 11.18 -18.70
C GLU A 259 0.38 11.69 -18.17
N SER A 260 0.18 11.72 -16.85
CA SER A 260 -1.04 12.23 -16.23
C SER A 260 -1.06 13.75 -16.03
N GLY A 261 0.07 14.43 -16.22
CA GLY A 261 0.26 15.83 -15.83
C GLY A 261 0.26 16.04 -14.31
N GLY A 262 0.61 15.00 -13.57
CA GLY A 262 0.81 15.03 -12.11
C GLY A 262 2.27 15.27 -11.72
N GLU A 263 2.67 14.79 -10.53
CA GLU A 263 4.04 14.99 -10.02
C GLU A 263 4.38 14.03 -8.90
N ILE A 264 5.68 13.70 -8.74
CA ILE A 264 6.21 13.06 -7.53
C ILE A 264 6.84 14.14 -6.65
N MET A 265 6.36 14.27 -5.41
CA MET A 265 6.76 15.31 -4.47
C MET A 265 7.28 14.69 -3.17
N ALA A 266 7.99 15.49 -2.37
CA ALA A 266 8.40 15.11 -1.03
C ALA A 266 7.51 15.78 0.03
N VAL A 267 7.27 15.07 1.13
CA VAL A 267 6.61 15.57 2.34
C VAL A 267 7.49 15.25 3.56
N SER A 268 7.50 16.14 4.54
CA SER A 268 8.29 15.93 5.77
C SER A 268 7.66 14.87 6.67
N ASP A 269 8.46 14.29 7.56
CA ASP A 269 7.97 13.39 8.61
C ASP A 269 6.97 14.10 9.53
N ASP A 270 7.18 15.38 9.83
CA ASP A 270 6.24 16.17 10.63
C ASP A 270 4.87 16.32 9.93
N ASP A 271 4.84 16.60 8.62
CA ASP A 271 3.61 16.66 7.84
C ASP A 271 2.91 15.29 7.77
N ILE A 272 3.69 14.20 7.64
CA ILE A 272 3.18 12.83 7.65
C ILE A 272 2.52 12.52 8.99
N MET A 273 3.19 12.83 10.11
CA MET A 273 2.66 12.55 11.45
C MET A 273 1.46 13.42 11.80
N ALA A 274 1.45 14.69 11.39
CA ALA A 274 0.26 15.55 11.53
C ALA A 274 -0.94 15.04 10.71
N ALA A 275 -0.69 14.44 9.53
CA ALA A 275 -1.75 13.79 8.75
C ALA A 275 -2.21 12.47 9.39
N TYR A 276 -1.27 11.68 9.93
CA TYR A 276 -1.53 10.44 10.66
C TYR A 276 -2.48 10.68 11.85
N ASP A 277 -2.16 11.66 12.70
CA ASP A 277 -2.99 12.05 13.83
C ASP A 277 -4.39 12.52 13.39
N GLY A 278 -4.44 13.33 12.34
CA GLY A 278 -5.70 13.81 11.79
C GLY A 278 -6.59 12.68 11.25
N LEU A 279 -6.00 11.63 10.65
CA LEU A 279 -6.72 10.44 10.20
C LEU A 279 -7.19 9.58 11.37
N ALA A 280 -6.33 9.37 12.38
CA ALA A 280 -6.68 8.61 13.58
C ALA A 280 -7.88 9.25 14.33
N ARG A 281 -7.92 10.57 14.45
CA ARG A 281 -9.06 11.32 15.05
C ARG A 281 -10.35 11.21 14.24
N GLN A 282 -10.27 10.88 12.95
CA GLN A 282 -11.41 10.55 12.11
C GLN A 282 -11.81 9.06 12.19
N GLY A 283 -11.15 8.27 13.05
CA GLY A 283 -11.38 6.83 13.20
C GLY A 283 -10.69 5.96 12.13
N LEU A 284 -9.79 6.53 11.33
CA LEU A 284 -9.06 5.81 10.28
C LEU A 284 -7.63 5.50 10.75
N PHE A 285 -7.47 4.32 11.34
CA PHE A 285 -6.19 3.85 11.86
C PHE A 285 -5.35 3.22 10.76
N CYS A 286 -4.44 4.00 10.17
CA CYS A 286 -3.55 3.56 9.10
C CYS A 286 -2.07 3.60 9.52
N GLU A 287 -1.17 2.94 8.78
CA GLU A 287 0.28 3.06 8.99
C GLU A 287 0.79 4.46 8.61
N PRO A 288 1.88 4.99 9.20
CA PRO A 288 2.40 6.33 8.89
C PRO A 288 2.64 6.57 7.39
N ALA A 289 3.15 5.56 6.68
CA ALA A 289 3.35 5.64 5.24
C ALA A 289 2.06 5.98 4.46
N SER A 290 0.90 5.52 4.92
CA SER A 290 -0.40 5.83 4.31
C SER A 290 -0.74 7.31 4.40
N ALA A 291 -0.38 7.94 5.51
CA ALA A 291 -0.66 9.35 5.78
C ALA A 291 0.10 10.30 4.84
N ALA A 292 1.17 9.85 4.17
CA ALA A 292 1.89 10.65 3.19
C ALA A 292 0.98 11.15 2.04
N SER A 293 -0.07 10.40 1.66
CA SER A 293 -1.06 10.86 0.67
C SER A 293 -1.85 12.08 1.15
N VAL A 294 -2.22 12.12 2.43
CA VAL A 294 -2.96 13.23 3.06
C VAL A 294 -2.02 14.40 3.38
N ALA A 295 -0.77 14.12 3.81
CA ALA A 295 0.26 15.16 3.93
C ALA A 295 0.47 15.87 2.58
N GLY A 296 0.52 15.10 1.50
CA GLY A 296 0.58 15.61 0.14
C GLY A 296 -0.64 16.42 -0.28
N LEU A 297 -1.85 15.99 0.08
CA LEU A 297 -3.07 16.77 -0.14
C LEU A 297 -2.97 18.16 0.52
N ARG A 298 -2.53 18.20 1.79
CA ARG A 298 -2.33 19.46 2.52
C ARG A 298 -1.24 20.32 1.90
N LEU A 299 -0.16 19.70 1.38
CA LEU A 299 0.89 20.41 0.64
C LEU A 299 0.33 21.04 -0.64
N LEU A 300 -0.46 20.31 -1.44
CA LEU A 300 -1.11 20.87 -2.64
C LEU A 300 -2.06 22.03 -2.29
N ALA A 301 -2.81 21.93 -1.19
CA ALA A 301 -3.67 23.00 -0.71
C ALA A 301 -2.86 24.25 -0.34
N ARG A 302 -1.80 24.10 0.48
CA ARG A 302 -0.93 25.23 0.91
C ARG A 302 -0.23 25.91 -0.26
N THR A 303 0.06 25.16 -1.33
CA THR A 303 0.74 25.68 -2.53
C THR A 303 -0.21 26.16 -3.62
N GLY A 304 -1.52 26.22 -3.36
CA GLY A 304 -2.54 26.71 -4.29
C GLY A 304 -2.71 25.85 -5.56
N ARG A 305 -2.44 24.56 -5.46
CA ARG A 305 -2.50 23.61 -6.59
C ARG A 305 -3.81 22.83 -6.69
N LEU A 306 -4.74 23.11 -5.79
CA LEU A 306 -6.10 22.54 -5.79
C LEU A 306 -7.10 23.55 -6.34
N GLU A 307 -8.08 23.05 -7.07
CA GLU A 307 -9.23 23.81 -7.52
C GLU A 307 -10.46 23.41 -6.73
N ARG A 308 -11.28 24.38 -6.35
CA ARG A 308 -12.48 24.12 -5.56
C ARG A 308 -13.44 23.15 -6.28
N GLY A 309 -13.93 22.15 -5.55
CA GLY A 309 -14.87 21.16 -6.08
C GLY A 309 -14.25 19.99 -6.79
N GLN A 310 -12.92 19.95 -6.99
CA GLN A 310 -12.24 18.75 -7.52
C GLN A 310 -12.51 17.51 -6.67
N VAL A 311 -12.63 16.36 -7.33
CA VAL A 311 -12.72 15.06 -6.67
C VAL A 311 -11.31 14.51 -6.49
N VAL A 312 -10.94 14.28 -5.24
CA VAL A 312 -9.61 13.79 -4.85
C VAL A 312 -9.74 12.43 -4.20
N ALA A 313 -8.95 11.46 -4.66
CA ALA A 313 -8.80 10.16 -4.01
C ALA A 313 -7.41 10.04 -3.38
N CYS A 314 -7.34 9.90 -2.06
CA CYS A 314 -6.12 9.61 -1.32
C CYS A 314 -6.06 8.13 -0.95
N VAL A 315 -4.96 7.43 -1.24
CA VAL A 315 -4.80 6.01 -0.92
C VAL A 315 -4.14 5.84 0.45
N LEU A 316 -4.84 5.18 1.36
CA LEU A 316 -4.32 4.72 2.64
C LEU A 316 -3.87 3.27 2.51
N THR A 317 -2.59 3.04 2.34
CA THR A 317 -1.97 1.80 1.83
C THR A 317 -2.01 0.62 2.79
N GLY A 318 -2.05 0.87 4.10
CA GLY A 318 -2.01 -0.19 5.11
C GLY A 318 -2.63 0.22 6.43
N HIS A 319 -3.00 -0.78 7.22
CA HIS A 319 -3.59 -0.64 8.54
C HIS A 319 -2.55 -0.20 9.58
N GLY A 320 -2.96 0.55 10.61
CA GLY A 320 -2.06 1.04 11.67
C GLY A 320 -1.33 -0.04 12.43
N LEU A 321 -1.91 -1.22 12.59
CA LEU A 321 -1.24 -2.37 13.22
C LEU A 321 -0.04 -2.93 12.42
N LYS A 322 0.24 -2.41 11.23
CA LYS A 322 1.45 -2.73 10.47
C LYS A 322 2.68 -2.01 11.02
N ASP A 323 2.48 -0.92 11.76
CA ASP A 323 3.51 -0.18 12.50
C ASP A 323 3.02 0.16 13.93
N PRO A 324 2.88 -0.86 14.81
CA PRO A 324 2.35 -0.66 16.15
C PRO A 324 3.26 0.14 17.07
N ASP A 325 4.56 0.18 16.80
CA ASP A 325 5.52 0.92 17.62
C ASP A 325 5.32 2.42 17.49
N THR A 326 5.09 2.92 16.27
CA THR A 326 4.75 4.33 16.04
C THR A 326 3.41 4.67 16.71
N ALA A 327 2.40 3.82 16.55
CA ALA A 327 1.10 4.05 17.20
C ALA A 327 1.22 4.14 18.73
N ARG A 328 2.08 3.32 19.34
CA ARG A 328 2.32 3.34 20.80
C ARG A 328 3.12 4.56 21.26
N ALA A 329 4.04 5.03 20.42
CA ALA A 329 4.85 6.22 20.74
C ALA A 329 3.99 7.51 20.72
N GLU A 330 3.04 7.59 19.76
CA GLU A 330 2.15 8.73 19.60
C GLU A 330 0.92 8.67 20.52
N ALA A 331 0.52 7.48 20.97
CA ALA A 331 -0.63 7.32 21.85
C ALA A 331 -0.36 7.90 23.25
N GLY A 332 -1.36 8.55 23.80
CA GLY A 332 -1.35 8.95 25.21
C GLY A 332 -1.21 7.74 26.14
N GLN A 333 -0.64 7.95 27.31
CA GLN A 333 -0.57 6.89 28.34
C GLN A 333 -1.96 6.73 29.00
N PRO A 334 -2.35 5.48 29.36
CA PRO A 334 -3.54 5.27 30.17
C PRO A 334 -3.44 6.05 31.49
N VAL A 335 -4.50 6.73 31.86
CA VAL A 335 -4.57 7.46 33.13
C VAL A 335 -4.97 6.47 34.23
N PRO A 336 -4.12 6.20 35.23
CA PRO A 336 -4.49 5.38 36.37
C PRO A 336 -5.50 6.15 37.22
N ILE A 337 -6.60 5.49 37.59
CA ILE A 337 -7.70 6.10 38.32
C ILE A 337 -8.24 5.11 39.35
N GLU A 338 -8.82 5.63 40.42
CA GLU A 338 -9.48 4.79 41.41
C GLU A 338 -10.72 4.08 40.80
N ALA A 339 -10.98 2.85 41.26
CA ALA A 339 -12.09 2.03 40.74
C ALA A 339 -13.46 2.49 41.28
N GLU A 340 -13.72 3.80 41.21
CA GLU A 340 -14.94 4.46 41.71
C GLU A 340 -15.56 5.32 40.60
N PRO A 341 -16.91 5.29 40.44
CA PRO A 341 -17.60 6.04 39.39
C PRO A 341 -17.34 7.55 39.45
N ASP A 342 -17.24 8.12 40.65
CA ASP A 342 -17.02 9.56 40.83
C ASP A 342 -15.62 10.00 40.36
N ALA A 343 -14.62 9.14 40.54
CA ALA A 343 -13.28 9.40 40.05
C ALA A 343 -13.25 9.37 38.51
N VAL A 344 -13.95 8.44 37.87
CA VAL A 344 -14.11 8.37 36.42
C VAL A 344 -14.86 9.59 35.88
N ALA A 345 -15.96 10.00 36.55
CA ALA A 345 -16.74 11.16 36.16
C ALA A 345 -15.91 12.46 36.25
N ALA A 346 -15.14 12.62 37.30
CA ALA A 346 -14.24 13.79 37.49
C ALA A 346 -13.19 13.88 36.36
N GLU A 347 -12.57 12.76 35.96
CA GLU A 347 -11.59 12.74 34.86
C GLU A 347 -12.23 13.06 33.50
N LEU A 348 -13.50 12.66 33.30
CA LEU A 348 -14.26 12.94 32.08
C LEU A 348 -14.88 14.34 32.05
N GLY A 349 -14.79 15.10 33.14
CA GLY A 349 -15.37 16.43 33.27
C GLY A 349 -16.93 16.41 33.35
N LEU A 350 -17.50 15.35 33.91
CA LEU A 350 -18.95 15.14 34.10
C LEU A 350 -19.41 15.65 35.47
#